data_a726ed7d89757841d2c818c7755532d7
#
_entry.id   a726ed7d89757841d2c818c7755532d7
#
_cell.length_a   1.000
_cell.length_b   1.000
_cell.length_c   1.000
_cell.angle_alpha   90.00
_cell.angle_beta   90.00
_cell.angle_gamma   90.00
#
_symmetry.space_group_name_H-M   'P 1'
#
loop_
_entity.id
_entity.type
_entity.pdbx_description
1 polymer ?
#
loop_
_entity_poly.entity_id
_entity_poly.type
_entity_poly.pdbx_seq_one_letter_code
_entity_poly.pdbx_strand_id
1 'polypeptide(L)'
;MAGMYHLKDLLLLAVEESAEELLLQPDQPPRMRLHGKVRVLDGPLLTSDQVGELLRSIATDEQCRELELCGDAHFRYAAGQSGQFSVHAQMQDDRLYVKIKYLSPN
;
A
#
# COMPACT_ATOMS: atom_id res chain seq x y z
N MET A 1 3.19 -17.80 -10.16
CA MET A 1 1.89 -17.98 -9.50
C MET A 1 0.97 -16.85 -9.83
N ALA A 2 -0.17 -17.20 -10.35
CA ALA A 2 -1.18 -16.21 -10.60
C ALA A 2 -1.60 -15.58 -9.28
N GLY A 3 -1.87 -14.29 -9.29
CA GLY A 3 -2.40 -13.61 -8.13
C GLY A 3 -1.39 -12.92 -7.25
N MET A 4 -0.12 -12.94 -7.60
CA MET A 4 0.84 -12.15 -6.86
C MET A 4 0.84 -10.71 -7.36
N TYR A 5 0.78 -9.78 -6.42
CA TYR A 5 0.86 -8.36 -6.74
C TYR A 5 2.27 -7.85 -6.48
N HIS A 6 2.70 -6.88 -7.26
CA HIS A 6 3.93 -6.14 -7.01
C HIS A 6 3.55 -4.71 -6.69
N LEU A 7 4.09 -4.20 -5.61
CA LEU A 7 3.71 -2.87 -5.16
C LEU A 7 4.04 -1.80 -6.20
N LYS A 8 5.15 -1.95 -6.91
CA LYS A 8 5.50 -0.99 -7.96
C LYS A 8 4.43 -0.90 -9.03
N ASP A 9 3.86 -2.05 -9.41
CA ASP A 9 2.80 -2.07 -10.43
C ASP A 9 1.54 -1.40 -9.89
N LEU A 10 1.21 -1.64 -8.63
CA LEU A 10 0.04 -1.02 -8.01
C LEU A 10 0.20 0.50 -7.89
N LEU A 11 1.40 0.95 -7.53
CA LEU A 11 1.68 2.38 -7.42
C LEU A 11 1.61 3.04 -8.80
N LEU A 12 2.17 2.40 -9.81
CA LEU A 12 2.12 2.93 -11.17
C LEU A 12 0.68 3.04 -11.65
N LEU A 13 -0.11 2.00 -11.40
CA LEU A 13 -1.52 2.01 -11.77
C LEU A 13 -2.27 3.14 -11.06
N ALA A 14 -1.99 3.34 -9.78
CA ALA A 14 -2.62 4.41 -9.02
C ALA A 14 -2.31 5.78 -9.62
N VAL A 15 -1.06 6.00 -10.05
CA VAL A 15 -0.68 7.25 -10.69
C VAL A 15 -1.37 7.40 -12.05
N GLU A 16 -1.40 6.33 -12.85
CA GLU A 16 -2.02 6.37 -14.16
C GLU A 16 -3.51 6.65 -14.09
N GLU A 17 -4.17 6.13 -13.07
CA GLU A 17 -5.61 6.33 -12.87
C GLU A 17 -5.92 7.60 -12.10
N SER A 18 -4.91 8.36 -11.69
CA SER A 18 -5.05 9.56 -10.87
C SER A 18 -5.76 9.26 -9.56
N ALA A 19 -5.46 8.12 -8.97
CA ALA A 19 -6.04 7.72 -7.70
C ALA A 19 -5.49 8.58 -6.56
N GLU A 20 -6.35 8.90 -5.62
CA GLU A 20 -5.96 9.65 -4.44
C GLU A 20 -5.22 8.78 -3.44
N GLU A 21 -5.67 7.54 -3.29
CA GLU A 21 -5.11 6.59 -2.34
C GLU A 21 -5.16 5.18 -2.89
N LEU A 22 -4.20 4.37 -2.45
CA LEU A 22 -4.18 2.93 -2.67
C LEU A 22 -4.40 2.29 -1.30
N LEU A 23 -5.35 1.37 -1.21
CA LEU A 23 -5.74 0.74 0.04
C LEU A 23 -5.43 -0.75 -0.02
N LEU A 24 -4.67 -1.24 0.95
CA LEU A 24 -4.27 -2.64 1.04
C LEU A 24 -4.68 -3.19 2.40
N GLN A 25 -5.46 -4.26 2.41
CA GLN A 25 -5.83 -4.94 3.64
C GLN A 25 -6.10 -6.41 3.40
N PRO A 26 -6.00 -7.25 4.44
CA PRO A 26 -6.27 -8.69 4.27
C PRO A 26 -7.72 -8.96 3.87
N ASP A 27 -7.91 -10.04 3.14
CA ASP A 27 -9.21 -10.55 2.71
C ASP A 27 -9.96 -9.64 1.75
N GLN A 28 -9.22 -8.73 1.10
CA GLN A 28 -9.77 -7.85 0.09
C GLN A 28 -8.77 -7.76 -1.08
N PRO A 29 -9.23 -7.58 -2.31
CA PRO A 29 -8.31 -7.20 -3.38
C PRO A 29 -7.77 -5.79 -3.08
N PRO A 30 -6.68 -5.38 -3.73
CA PRO A 30 -6.27 -3.98 -3.64
C PRO A 30 -7.40 -3.06 -4.09
N ARG A 31 -7.52 -1.92 -3.44
CA ARG A 31 -8.55 -0.93 -3.76
C ARG A 31 -7.91 0.43 -3.96
N MET A 32 -8.55 1.26 -4.77
CA MET A 32 -8.09 2.63 -5.01
C MET A 32 -9.23 3.59 -4.73
N ARG A 33 -8.91 4.76 -4.23
CA ARG A 33 -9.88 5.83 -4.08
C ARG A 33 -9.72 6.80 -5.24
N LEU A 34 -10.81 7.02 -5.98
CA LEU A 34 -10.84 7.89 -7.16
C LEU A 34 -12.01 8.85 -7.00
N HIS A 35 -11.70 10.14 -6.90
CA HIS A 35 -12.76 11.18 -6.78
C HIS A 35 -13.77 10.86 -5.69
N GLY A 36 -13.26 10.42 -4.53
CA GLY A 36 -14.12 10.12 -3.39
C GLY A 36 -14.79 8.77 -3.43
N LYS A 37 -14.61 7.99 -4.50
CA LYS A 37 -15.20 6.67 -4.63
C LYS A 37 -14.14 5.60 -4.58
N VAL A 38 -14.47 4.47 -3.95
CA VAL A 38 -13.54 3.34 -3.86
C VAL A 38 -13.79 2.39 -5.04
N ARG A 39 -12.71 2.09 -5.75
CA ARG A 39 -12.73 1.15 -6.86
C ARG A 39 -11.92 -0.08 -6.46
N VAL A 40 -12.55 -1.25 -6.57
CA VAL A 40 -11.89 -2.52 -6.27
C VAL A 40 -11.20 -3.02 -7.53
N LEU A 41 -9.93 -3.39 -7.39
CA LEU A 41 -9.18 -3.93 -8.53
C LEU A 41 -9.57 -5.38 -8.79
N ASP A 42 -9.60 -5.77 -10.06
CA ASP A 42 -9.84 -7.16 -10.42
C ASP A 42 -8.63 -7.99 -10.04
N GLY A 43 -8.87 -9.06 -9.31
CA GLY A 43 -7.80 -9.95 -8.91
C GLY A 43 -8.11 -10.65 -7.61
N PRO A 44 -7.17 -11.49 -7.17
CA PRO A 44 -7.38 -12.26 -5.94
C PRO A 44 -7.34 -11.39 -4.69
N LEU A 45 -7.90 -11.93 -3.62
CA LEU A 45 -7.85 -11.28 -2.31
C LEU A 45 -6.42 -11.28 -1.80
N LEU A 46 -6.06 -10.22 -1.08
CA LEU A 46 -4.78 -10.18 -0.40
C LEU A 46 -4.84 -11.03 0.87
N THR A 47 -3.77 -11.76 1.14
CA THR A 47 -3.62 -12.42 2.43
C THR A 47 -2.88 -11.49 3.37
N SER A 48 -2.92 -11.79 4.67
CA SER A 48 -2.14 -11.02 5.64
C SER A 48 -0.65 -11.02 5.29
N ASP A 49 -0.12 -12.17 4.88
CA ASP A 49 1.29 -12.28 4.50
C ASP A 49 1.60 -11.41 3.29
N GLN A 50 0.70 -11.37 2.30
CA GLN A 50 0.91 -10.57 1.10
C GLN A 50 0.92 -9.07 1.40
N VAL A 51 0.03 -8.61 2.27
CA VAL A 51 0.04 -7.21 2.68
C VAL A 51 1.36 -6.87 3.34
N GLY A 52 1.84 -7.75 4.23
CA GLY A 52 3.13 -7.57 4.89
C GLY A 52 4.29 -7.56 3.90
N GLU A 53 4.28 -8.45 2.93
CA GLU A 53 5.35 -8.49 1.92
C GLU A 53 5.35 -7.24 1.06
N LEU A 54 4.17 -6.75 0.66
CA LEU A 54 4.09 -5.53 -0.12
C LEU A 54 4.66 -4.35 0.67
N LEU A 55 4.30 -4.25 1.95
CA LEU A 55 4.83 -3.18 2.79
C LEU A 55 6.35 -3.30 2.94
N ARG A 56 6.86 -4.49 3.19
CA ARG A 56 8.31 -4.69 3.37
C ARG A 56 9.10 -4.37 2.11
N SER A 57 8.47 -4.41 0.95
CA SER A 57 9.16 -4.07 -0.29
C SER A 57 9.54 -2.59 -0.38
N ILE A 58 8.90 -1.73 0.42
CA ILE A 58 9.15 -0.29 0.41
C ILE A 58 9.57 0.27 1.77
N ALA A 59 9.37 -0.47 2.84
CA ALA A 59 9.70 -0.01 4.19
C ALA A 59 11.10 -0.46 4.58
N THR A 60 11.79 0.38 5.35
CA THR A 60 13.09 0.00 5.92
C THR A 60 12.85 -0.92 7.12
N ASP A 61 13.92 -1.59 7.56
CA ASP A 61 13.85 -2.43 8.75
C ASP A 61 13.43 -1.63 9.96
N GLU A 62 13.90 -0.40 10.07
CA GLU A 62 13.56 0.49 11.17
C GLU A 62 12.07 0.83 11.16
N GLN A 63 11.52 1.09 9.98
CA GLN A 63 10.10 1.39 9.83
C GLN A 63 9.24 0.18 10.17
N CYS A 64 9.67 -1.01 9.77
CA CYS A 64 8.96 -2.23 10.12
C CYS A 64 8.98 -2.48 11.63
N ARG A 65 10.11 -2.18 12.27
CA ARG A 65 10.25 -2.34 13.72
C ARG A 65 9.33 -1.35 14.45
N GLU A 66 9.23 -0.13 13.96
CA GLU A 66 8.33 0.86 14.54
C GLU A 66 6.88 0.37 14.49
N LEU A 67 6.50 -0.22 13.36
CA LEU A 67 5.15 -0.78 13.22
C LEU A 67 4.91 -1.90 14.23
N GLU A 68 5.89 -2.78 14.43
CA GLU A 68 5.76 -3.87 15.39
C GLU A 68 5.65 -3.36 16.83
N LEU A 69 6.41 -2.33 17.17
CA LEU A 69 6.46 -1.81 18.54
C LEU A 69 5.28 -0.88 18.86
N CYS A 70 4.88 -0.06 17.89
CA CYS A 70 3.86 0.97 18.11
C CYS A 70 2.51 0.63 17.49
N GLY A 71 2.46 -0.35 16.61
CA GLY A 71 1.24 -0.70 15.90
C GLY A 71 0.88 0.28 14.79
N ASP A 72 1.78 1.20 14.48
CA ASP A 72 1.54 2.28 13.53
C ASP A 72 2.87 2.78 13.00
N ALA A 73 2.95 3.02 11.69
CA ALA A 73 4.13 3.59 11.07
C ALA A 73 3.70 4.49 9.92
N HIS A 74 4.32 5.65 9.84
CA HIS A 74 4.00 6.63 8.81
C HIS A 74 5.31 7.14 8.21
N PHE A 75 5.46 7.01 6.89
CA PHE A 75 6.70 7.43 6.24
C PHE A 75 6.44 7.81 4.79
N ARG A 76 7.44 8.44 4.18
CA ARG A 76 7.40 8.76 2.76
C ARG A 76 8.21 7.74 1.99
N TYR A 77 7.73 7.45 0.79
CA TYR A 77 8.41 6.55 -0.12
C TYR A 77 8.58 7.22 -1.47
N ALA A 78 9.82 7.25 -1.96
CA ALA A 78 10.12 7.77 -3.28
C ALA A 78 10.21 6.59 -4.25
N ALA A 79 9.30 6.54 -5.20
CA ALA A 79 9.19 5.45 -6.15
C ALA A 79 9.82 5.80 -7.50
N GLY A 80 10.92 6.55 -7.47
CA GLY A 80 11.62 6.95 -8.69
C GLY A 80 10.71 7.76 -9.60
N GLN A 81 10.55 7.29 -10.83
CA GLN A 81 9.74 8.00 -11.83
C GLN A 81 8.26 8.02 -11.52
N SER A 82 7.81 7.11 -10.67
CA SER A 82 6.38 7.08 -10.29
C SER A 82 6.02 8.16 -9.28
N GLY A 83 7.02 8.83 -8.69
CA GLY A 83 6.77 9.94 -7.81
C GLY A 83 6.94 9.61 -6.34
N GLN A 84 6.42 10.48 -5.49
CA GLN A 84 6.53 10.32 -4.03
C GLN A 84 5.18 10.02 -3.42
N PHE A 85 5.21 9.17 -2.41
CA PHE A 85 4.00 8.68 -1.74
C PHE A 85 4.15 8.80 -0.23
N SER A 86 3.02 8.99 0.43
CA SER A 86 2.92 8.91 1.88
C SER A 86 2.34 7.54 2.21
N VAL A 87 3.02 6.81 3.08
CA VAL A 87 2.61 5.45 3.46
C VAL A 87 2.22 5.46 4.93
N HIS A 88 1.02 4.96 5.22
CA HIS A 88 0.55 4.80 6.58
C HIS A 88 0.18 3.34 6.78
N ALA A 89 0.94 2.65 7.62
CA ALA A 89 0.71 1.25 7.97
C ALA A 89 0.19 1.18 9.40
N GLN A 90 -0.83 0.39 9.63
CA GLN A 90 -1.47 0.29 10.93
C GLN A 90 -1.86 -1.14 11.23
N MET A 91 -1.52 -1.60 12.44
CA MET A 91 -1.95 -2.92 12.93
C MET A 91 -3.19 -2.75 13.78
N GLN A 92 -4.24 -3.50 13.44
CA GLN A 92 -5.49 -3.54 14.22
C GLN A 92 -5.92 -5.00 14.34
N ASP A 93 -6.03 -5.48 15.56
CA ASP A 93 -6.46 -6.86 15.83
C ASP A 93 -5.65 -7.89 15.04
N ASP A 94 -4.32 -7.73 15.04
CA ASP A 94 -3.37 -8.57 14.32
C ASP A 94 -3.51 -8.52 12.81
N ARG A 95 -4.19 -7.51 12.28
CA ARG A 95 -4.36 -7.33 10.84
C ARG A 95 -3.66 -6.05 10.40
N LEU A 96 -2.93 -6.14 9.31
CA LEU A 96 -2.18 -5.02 8.78
C LEU A 96 -2.99 -4.30 7.71
N TYR A 97 -3.18 -2.99 7.92
CA TYR A 97 -3.84 -2.11 6.96
C TYR A 97 -2.82 -1.12 6.45
N VAL A 98 -2.73 -0.95 5.14
CA VAL A 98 -1.79 -0.03 4.52
C VAL A 98 -2.54 0.93 3.63
N LYS A 99 -2.29 2.21 3.82
CA LYS A 99 -2.88 3.27 3.00
C LYS A 99 -1.73 4.05 2.38
N ILE A 100 -1.72 4.14 1.06
CA ILE A 100 -0.66 4.82 0.33
C ILE A 100 -1.27 5.96 -0.46
N LYS A 101 -0.80 7.17 -0.19
CA LYS A 101 -1.32 8.38 -0.81
C LYS A 101 -0.27 8.98 -1.74
N TYR A 102 -0.66 9.31 -2.96
CA TYR A 102 0.22 9.97 -3.91
C TYR A 102 0.43 11.42 -3.48
N LEU A 103 1.69 11.86 -3.43
CA LEU A 103 2.02 13.22 -3.01
C LEU A 103 2.39 14.12 -4.18
N SER A 104 3.34 13.68 -5.01
CA SER A 104 3.83 14.52 -6.08
C SER A 104 4.66 13.69 -7.06
N PRO A 105 4.83 14.17 -8.29
CA PRO A 105 5.64 13.44 -9.28
C PRO A 105 7.15 13.46 -9.00
N ASN A 106 7.60 14.22 -8.04
CA ASN A 106 9.01 14.20 -7.58
C ASN A 106 9.27 15.35 -6.62
#